data_1069747ede874fa71e1176bf791e52bf
#
_entry.id   1069747ede874fa71e1176bf791e52bf
#
_cell.length_a   1.000
_cell.length_b   1.000
_cell.length_c   1.000
_cell.angle_alpha   90.00
_cell.angle_beta   90.00
_cell.angle_gamma   90.00
#
_symmetry.space_group_name_H-M   'P 1'
#
loop_
_entity.id
_entity.type
_entity.pdbx_description
1 polymer ?
#
loop_
_entity_poly.entity_id
_entity_poly.type
_entity_poly.pdbx_seq_one_letter_code
_entity_poly.pdbx_strand_id
1 'polypeptide(L)'
;MALSSGELVIVENFIVALWDKVVYNYTQVGQSGLNNFNHKSLTNKNIMLIGEFTHTLDDKKRITLPTKLRKELGKSVVVSPGIDSCLFLLTKSEWSKMSEKLSSGSMLEQNTRSFSRYLFGQAMEVDVDTAGRILVPENLRTMANLTGKVVLIGVKNRMEIWSEDSWNKYKKGIAGDVDTIAGTLGNLGVL
;
A
#
# COMPACT_ATOMS: atom_id res chain seq x y z
N MET A 1 3.53 -13.11 24.02
CA MET A 1 4.66 -14.01 23.71
C MET A 1 5.46 -13.30 22.64
N ALA A 2 6.61 -12.75 22.97
CA ALA A 2 7.42 -12.00 22.02
C ALA A 2 8.15 -12.99 21.11
N LEU A 3 8.07 -12.79 19.80
CA LEU A 3 8.80 -13.57 18.80
C LEU A 3 10.30 -13.35 18.99
N SER A 4 11.10 -14.40 18.86
CA SER A 4 12.55 -14.32 18.99
C SER A 4 13.15 -13.57 17.81
N SER A 5 14.29 -12.92 18.00
CA SER A 5 14.99 -12.13 16.96
C SER A 5 15.29 -12.91 15.67
N GLY A 6 15.31 -14.24 15.71
CA GLY A 6 15.49 -15.08 14.53
C GLY A 6 14.23 -15.24 13.66
N GLU A 7 13.05 -15.15 14.25
CA GLU A 7 11.79 -15.25 13.51
C GLU A 7 11.44 -13.94 12.79
N LEU A 8 11.84 -12.79 13.34
CA LEU A 8 11.71 -11.48 12.67
C LEU A 8 12.53 -11.42 11.37
N VAL A 9 13.76 -11.90 11.40
CA VAL A 9 14.68 -11.92 10.23
C VAL A 9 14.14 -12.82 9.12
N ILE A 10 13.43 -13.91 9.45
CA ILE A 10 12.85 -14.82 8.45
C ILE A 10 11.65 -14.16 7.74
N VAL A 11 10.85 -13.39 8.45
CA VAL A 11 9.71 -12.68 7.87
C VAL A 11 10.16 -11.53 6.95
N GLU A 12 11.17 -10.79 7.33
CA GLU A 12 11.76 -9.71 6.51
C GLU A 12 12.41 -10.27 5.22
N ASN A 13 13.18 -11.33 5.32
CA ASN A 13 13.77 -11.99 4.14
C ASN A 13 12.73 -12.62 3.21
N PHE A 14 11.58 -13.06 3.75
CA PHE A 14 10.52 -13.64 2.94
C PHE A 14 9.75 -12.59 2.13
N ILE A 15 9.53 -11.39 2.68
CA ILE A 15 8.89 -10.27 1.98
C ILE A 15 9.78 -9.78 0.84
N VAL A 16 11.09 -9.66 1.06
CA VAL A 16 12.06 -9.26 0.04
C VAL A 16 12.16 -10.31 -1.08
N ALA A 17 12.22 -11.60 -0.75
CA ALA A 17 12.29 -12.69 -1.73
C ALA A 17 11.00 -12.84 -2.57
N LEU A 18 9.84 -12.45 -2.05
CA LEU A 18 8.59 -12.39 -2.82
C LEU A 18 8.63 -11.24 -3.86
N TRP A 19 9.25 -10.12 -3.53
CA TRP A 19 9.43 -9.01 -4.46
C TRP A 19 10.38 -9.36 -5.61
N ASP A 20 11.49 -10.05 -5.34
CA ASP A 20 12.48 -10.43 -6.36
C ASP A 20 11.94 -11.45 -7.37
N LYS A 21 11.18 -12.45 -6.93
CA LYS A 21 10.53 -13.40 -7.85
C LYS A 21 9.47 -12.75 -8.73
N VAL A 22 8.81 -11.71 -8.25
CA VAL A 22 7.80 -10.98 -9.01
C VAL A 22 8.42 -10.08 -10.08
N VAL A 23 9.58 -9.51 -9.84
CA VAL A 23 10.32 -8.68 -10.82
C VAL A 23 10.98 -9.57 -11.88
N TYR A 24 11.55 -10.72 -11.50
CA TYR A 24 12.28 -11.61 -12.41
C TYR A 24 11.39 -12.28 -13.47
N ASN A 25 10.15 -12.63 -13.15
CA ASN A 25 9.24 -13.24 -14.12
C ASN A 25 8.70 -12.28 -15.18
N TYR A 26 8.84 -10.98 -14.99
CA TYR A 26 8.36 -9.99 -15.99
C TYR A 26 9.28 -9.86 -17.21
N THR A 27 10.52 -10.33 -17.13
CA THR A 27 11.52 -10.23 -18.22
C THR A 27 11.57 -11.45 -19.14
N GLN A 28 10.91 -12.57 -18.81
CA GLN A 28 11.03 -13.84 -19.55
C GLN A 28 9.82 -14.22 -20.43
N VAL A 29 8.74 -13.43 -20.45
CA VAL A 29 7.65 -13.68 -21.41
C VAL A 29 7.96 -12.90 -22.70
N GLY A 30 8.92 -13.44 -23.45
CA GLY A 30 9.28 -13.00 -24.80
C GLY A 30 8.26 -13.47 -25.84
N GLN A 31 7.92 -12.53 -26.69
CA GLN A 31 7.63 -12.71 -28.12
C GLN A 31 7.06 -14.07 -28.59
N SER A 32 5.77 -14.26 -28.45
CA SER A 32 4.97 -14.98 -29.48
C SER A 32 3.47 -14.83 -29.19
N GLY A 33 2.76 -14.14 -30.08
CA GLY A 33 1.29 -14.07 -30.03
C GLY A 33 0.70 -12.67 -30.21
N LEU A 34 1.16 -11.92 -31.19
CA LEU A 34 0.41 -10.79 -31.74
C LEU A 34 -0.73 -11.32 -32.58
N ASN A 35 -1.98 -11.25 -32.11
CA ASN A 35 -3.11 -10.96 -32.97
C ASN A 35 -4.33 -10.49 -32.16
N ASN A 36 -4.71 -9.24 -32.45
CA ASN A 36 -6.04 -8.66 -32.28
C ASN A 36 -6.76 -8.73 -30.93
N PHE A 37 -6.32 -7.93 -29.98
CA PHE A 37 -7.25 -7.32 -29.04
C PHE A 37 -7.14 -5.79 -29.15
N ASN A 38 -8.27 -5.16 -29.47
CA ASN A 38 -8.42 -3.72 -29.47
C ASN A 38 -8.18 -3.19 -28.04
N HIS A 39 -6.92 -3.02 -27.66
CA HIS A 39 -6.52 -2.32 -26.45
C HIS A 39 -6.84 -0.84 -26.67
N LYS A 40 -8.01 -0.41 -26.22
CA LYS A 40 -8.19 0.97 -25.82
C LYS A 40 -7.01 1.27 -24.90
N SER A 41 -6.05 2.00 -25.41
CA SER A 41 -4.85 2.43 -24.70
C SER A 41 -5.28 3.09 -23.36
N LEU A 42 -5.29 2.31 -22.30
CA LEU A 42 -5.22 2.87 -20.96
C LEU A 42 -3.82 3.47 -20.90
N THR A 43 -3.75 4.78 -21.10
CA THR A 43 -2.53 5.55 -20.87
C THR A 43 -2.04 5.16 -19.49
N ASN A 44 -0.91 4.47 -19.45
CA ASN A 44 -0.25 4.04 -18.22
C ASN A 44 0.31 5.31 -17.58
N LYS A 45 -0.59 6.11 -16.97
CA LYS A 45 -0.24 7.33 -16.27
C LYS A 45 0.57 6.89 -15.06
N ASN A 46 1.87 7.10 -15.10
CA ASN A 46 2.72 6.85 -13.94
C ASN A 46 2.23 7.72 -12.78
N ILE A 47 1.49 7.11 -11.87
CA ILE A 47 1.03 7.75 -10.66
C ILE A 47 2.25 7.97 -9.78
N MET A 48 2.40 9.20 -9.29
CA MET A 48 3.45 9.56 -8.36
C MET A 48 2.86 10.28 -7.16
N LEU A 49 2.50 9.51 -6.16
CA LEU A 49 2.00 10.00 -4.88
C LEU A 49 3.20 10.12 -3.93
N ILE A 50 3.61 11.34 -3.61
CA ILE A 50 4.75 11.62 -2.73
C ILE A 50 4.41 12.75 -1.76
N GLY A 51 5.04 12.73 -0.60
CA GLY A 51 4.94 13.75 0.44
C GLY A 51 4.24 13.25 1.70
N GLU A 52 4.38 14.03 2.76
CA GLU A 52 3.76 13.86 4.07
C GLU A 52 2.76 15.00 4.30
N PHE A 53 1.53 14.67 4.69
CA PHE A 53 0.44 15.63 4.88
C PHE A 53 -0.32 15.31 6.16
N THR A 54 -0.37 16.26 7.08
CA THR A 54 -1.17 16.12 8.31
C THR A 54 -2.57 16.68 8.10
N HIS A 55 -3.57 15.88 8.45
CA HIS A 55 -4.97 16.22 8.42
C HIS A 55 -5.68 15.81 9.71
N THR A 56 -6.94 16.15 9.85
CA THR A 56 -7.79 15.74 10.98
C THR A 56 -9.02 15.05 10.42
N LEU A 57 -9.46 13.99 11.09
CA LEU A 57 -10.79 13.40 10.88
C LEU A 57 -11.84 14.43 11.25
N ASP A 58 -12.80 14.68 10.36
CA ASP A 58 -13.96 15.51 10.69
C ASP A 58 -14.97 14.75 11.58
N ASP A 59 -16.00 15.45 12.06
CA ASP A 59 -17.03 14.86 12.93
C ASP A 59 -17.75 13.68 12.27
N LYS A 60 -17.83 13.69 10.93
CA LYS A 60 -18.39 12.60 10.12
C LYS A 60 -17.36 11.52 9.74
N LYS A 61 -16.21 11.54 10.40
CA LYS A 61 -15.12 10.54 10.19
C LYS A 61 -14.57 10.51 8.76
N ARG A 62 -14.51 11.68 8.11
CA ARG A 62 -13.93 11.85 6.79
C ARG A 62 -12.55 12.48 6.89
N ILE A 63 -11.69 12.12 5.96
CA ILE A 63 -10.35 12.67 5.77
C ILE A 63 -10.33 13.49 4.47
N THR A 64 -9.81 14.71 4.54
CA THR A 64 -9.55 15.53 3.36
C THR A 64 -8.29 15.04 2.66
N LEU A 65 -8.38 14.68 1.38
CA LEU A 65 -7.23 14.29 0.58
C LEU A 65 -6.41 15.52 0.17
N PRO A 66 -5.06 15.43 0.12
CA PRO A 66 -4.21 16.53 -0.30
C PRO A 66 -4.58 17.02 -1.70
N THR A 67 -4.84 18.30 -1.84
CA THR A 67 -5.32 18.89 -3.10
C THR A 67 -4.43 18.56 -4.30
N LYS A 68 -3.11 18.53 -4.09
CA LYS A 68 -2.12 18.19 -5.12
C LYS A 68 -2.29 16.76 -5.68
N LEU A 69 -2.81 15.84 -4.88
CA LEU A 69 -2.90 14.42 -5.22
C LEU A 69 -4.32 13.99 -5.67
N ARG A 70 -5.35 14.82 -5.45
CA ARG A 70 -6.75 14.48 -5.81
C ARG A 70 -6.93 14.11 -7.27
N LYS A 71 -6.23 14.82 -8.18
CA LYS A 71 -6.30 14.57 -9.62
C LYS A 71 -5.79 13.16 -9.98
N GLU A 72 -4.78 12.69 -9.27
CA GLU A 72 -4.20 11.36 -9.47
C GLU A 72 -5.06 10.26 -8.84
N LEU A 73 -5.65 10.53 -7.69
CA LEU A 73 -6.50 9.59 -6.95
C LEU A 73 -7.86 9.36 -7.64
N GLY A 74 -8.41 10.38 -8.30
CA GLY A 74 -9.66 10.27 -9.05
C GLY A 74 -10.91 10.45 -8.17
N LYS A 75 -12.05 9.91 -8.65
CA LYS A 75 -13.38 10.07 -8.04
C LYS A 75 -13.70 8.99 -6.99
N SER A 76 -13.01 7.89 -7.02
CA SER A 76 -13.14 6.81 -6.04
C SER A 76 -11.79 6.14 -5.83
N VAL A 77 -11.56 5.63 -4.64
CA VAL A 77 -10.32 5.00 -4.20
C VAL A 77 -10.65 3.72 -3.43
N VAL A 78 -9.67 2.85 -3.30
CA VAL A 78 -9.79 1.69 -2.42
C VAL A 78 -9.00 1.95 -1.15
N VAL A 79 -9.65 1.77 -0.01
CA VAL A 79 -9.02 1.79 1.31
C VAL A 79 -8.97 0.36 1.83
N SER A 80 -7.79 -0.07 2.23
CA SER A 80 -7.56 -1.42 2.74
C SER A 80 -6.69 -1.39 3.99
N PRO A 81 -6.63 -2.49 4.77
CA PRO A 81 -5.56 -2.64 5.74
C PRO A 81 -4.19 -2.46 5.09
N GLY A 82 -3.29 -1.81 5.78
CA GLY A 82 -1.87 -1.74 5.44
C GLY A 82 -1.05 -2.66 6.33
N ILE A 83 0.26 -2.45 6.33
CA ILE A 83 1.22 -3.09 7.23
C ILE A 83 1.60 -2.04 8.29
N ASP A 84 2.14 -2.45 9.44
CA ASP A 84 2.59 -1.56 10.52
C ASP A 84 1.49 -0.67 11.14
N SER A 85 0.23 -1.16 11.17
CA SER A 85 -0.92 -0.45 11.74
C SER A 85 -1.31 0.83 10.98
N CYS A 86 -1.10 0.86 9.66
CA CYS A 86 -1.63 1.89 8.77
C CYS A 86 -2.75 1.35 7.87
N LEU A 87 -3.35 2.23 7.07
CA LEU A 87 -4.21 1.85 5.95
C LEU A 87 -3.54 2.22 4.64
N PHE A 88 -3.79 1.41 3.61
CA PHE A 88 -3.45 1.76 2.24
C PHE A 88 -4.62 2.45 1.57
N LEU A 89 -4.33 3.48 0.81
CA LEU A 89 -5.26 4.18 -0.06
C LEU A 89 -4.68 4.12 -1.48
N LEU A 90 -5.38 3.43 -2.36
CA LEU A 90 -4.96 3.17 -3.73
C LEU A 90 -6.01 3.65 -4.73
N THR A 91 -5.56 4.01 -5.91
CA THR A 91 -6.49 4.09 -7.06
C THR A 91 -6.99 2.69 -7.42
N LYS A 92 -8.13 2.59 -8.09
CA LYS A 92 -8.64 1.30 -8.58
C LYS A 92 -7.63 0.56 -9.46
N SER A 93 -6.88 1.30 -10.28
CA SER A 93 -5.86 0.72 -11.15
C SER A 93 -4.70 0.09 -10.35
N GLU A 94 -4.18 0.79 -9.34
CA GLU A 94 -3.11 0.24 -8.50
C GLU A 94 -3.60 -0.90 -7.61
N TRP A 95 -4.86 -0.81 -7.13
CA TRP A 95 -5.50 -1.92 -6.42
C TRP A 95 -5.61 -3.17 -7.29
N SER A 96 -6.05 -3.04 -8.57
CA SER A 96 -6.12 -4.17 -9.51
C SER A 96 -4.75 -4.83 -9.69
N LYS A 97 -3.71 -4.04 -9.94
CA LYS A 97 -2.33 -4.55 -10.09
C LYS A 97 -1.85 -5.30 -8.84
N MET A 98 -2.11 -4.75 -7.65
CA MET A 98 -1.74 -5.39 -6.39
C MET A 98 -2.53 -6.68 -6.16
N SER A 99 -3.83 -6.66 -6.44
CA SER A 99 -4.74 -7.81 -6.32
C SER A 99 -4.32 -8.95 -7.23
N GLU A 100 -4.01 -8.67 -8.49
CA GLU A 100 -3.54 -9.65 -9.47
C GLU A 100 -2.26 -10.33 -9.00
N LYS A 101 -1.29 -9.55 -8.49
CA LYS A 101 -0.05 -10.11 -7.95
C LYS A 101 -0.28 -11.03 -6.76
N LEU A 102 -1.13 -10.62 -5.82
CA LEU A 102 -1.44 -11.45 -4.64
C LEU A 102 -2.22 -12.69 -5.02
N SER A 103 -3.15 -12.59 -5.98
CA SER A 103 -3.98 -13.70 -6.46
C SER A 103 -3.19 -14.71 -7.29
N SER A 104 -2.03 -14.35 -7.83
CA SER A 104 -1.14 -15.29 -8.53
C SER A 104 -0.39 -16.24 -7.59
N GLY A 105 -0.40 -15.97 -6.29
CA GLY A 105 0.15 -16.87 -5.28
C GLY A 105 -0.67 -18.14 -5.10
N SER A 106 -0.03 -19.22 -4.62
CA SER A 106 -0.71 -20.49 -4.39
C SER A 106 -1.75 -20.39 -3.27
N MET A 107 -3.00 -20.71 -3.57
CA MET A 107 -4.05 -20.83 -2.55
C MET A 107 -3.82 -21.98 -1.55
N LEU A 108 -2.93 -22.91 -1.87
CA LEU A 108 -2.57 -24.01 -0.96
C LEU A 108 -1.60 -23.55 0.13
N GLU A 109 -0.95 -22.40 -0.04
CA GLU A 109 -0.05 -21.83 0.95
C GLU A 109 -0.82 -21.07 2.04
N GLN A 110 -0.52 -21.38 3.30
CA GLN A 110 -1.24 -20.80 4.44
C GLN A 110 -1.07 -19.28 4.52
N ASN A 111 0.14 -18.79 4.33
CA ASN A 111 0.44 -17.35 4.39
C ASN A 111 -0.30 -16.57 3.30
N THR A 112 -0.31 -17.09 2.08
CA THR A 112 -1.07 -16.48 0.96
C THR A 112 -2.56 -16.38 1.29
N ARG A 113 -3.17 -17.46 1.81
CA ARG A 113 -4.58 -17.44 2.21
C ARG A 113 -4.86 -16.45 3.34
N SER A 114 -4.00 -16.44 4.36
CA SER A 114 -4.19 -15.59 5.54
C SER A 114 -4.08 -14.11 5.16
N PHE A 115 -3.05 -13.76 4.39
CA PHE A 115 -2.84 -12.38 3.95
C PHE A 115 -3.93 -11.92 2.96
N SER A 116 -4.37 -12.79 2.05
CA SER A 116 -5.49 -12.50 1.15
C SER A 116 -6.77 -12.20 1.92
N ARG A 117 -7.11 -13.00 2.94
CA ARG A 117 -8.29 -12.73 3.79
C ARG A 117 -8.15 -11.42 4.56
N TYR A 118 -6.98 -11.16 5.11
CA TYR A 118 -6.69 -9.91 5.82
C TYR A 118 -6.87 -8.69 4.91
N LEU A 119 -6.29 -8.73 3.73
CA LEU A 119 -6.29 -7.61 2.80
C LEU A 119 -7.64 -7.44 2.10
N PHE A 120 -8.11 -8.48 1.38
CA PHE A 120 -9.32 -8.40 0.57
C PHE A 120 -10.60 -8.39 1.39
N GLY A 121 -10.63 -9.12 2.50
CA GLY A 121 -11.82 -9.21 3.35
C GLY A 121 -12.21 -7.92 4.03
N GLN A 122 -11.32 -6.95 4.10
CA GLN A 122 -11.56 -5.67 4.77
C GLN A 122 -11.41 -4.46 3.84
N ALA A 123 -10.94 -4.66 2.60
CA ALA A 123 -10.82 -3.58 1.63
C ALA A 123 -12.19 -3.05 1.23
N MET A 124 -12.29 -1.73 1.09
CA MET A 124 -13.52 -1.06 0.68
C MET A 124 -13.24 0.00 -0.37
N GLU A 125 -14.05 0.02 -1.40
CA GLU A 125 -14.12 1.13 -2.33
C GLU A 125 -14.89 2.29 -1.68
N VAL A 126 -14.34 3.49 -1.71
CA VAL A 126 -14.93 4.69 -1.16
C VAL A 126 -14.90 5.84 -2.16
N ASP A 127 -15.97 6.61 -2.21
CA ASP A 127 -16.06 7.77 -3.09
C ASP A 127 -15.31 8.97 -2.50
N VAL A 128 -14.73 9.77 -3.39
CA VAL A 128 -14.17 11.09 -3.05
C VAL A 128 -15.27 12.12 -3.27
N ASP A 129 -15.70 12.79 -2.20
CA ASP A 129 -16.73 13.80 -2.28
C ASP A 129 -16.26 15.07 -3.05
N THR A 130 -17.20 15.97 -3.35
CA THR A 130 -16.91 17.22 -4.10
C THR A 130 -15.92 18.13 -3.42
N ALA A 131 -15.77 18.02 -2.10
CA ALA A 131 -14.76 18.76 -1.32
C ALA A 131 -13.40 18.02 -1.27
N GLY A 132 -13.29 16.84 -1.90
CA GLY A 132 -12.09 16.03 -1.93
C GLY A 132 -11.83 15.26 -0.64
N ARG A 133 -12.91 14.80 0.01
CA ARG A 133 -12.83 14.01 1.25
C ARG A 133 -13.32 12.59 1.00
N ILE A 134 -12.80 11.66 1.78
CA ILE A 134 -13.24 10.26 1.83
C ILE A 134 -13.78 9.93 3.22
N LEU A 135 -14.82 9.11 3.28
CA LEU A 135 -15.27 8.48 4.51
C LEU A 135 -14.39 7.25 4.78
N VAL A 136 -13.71 7.22 5.92
CA VAL A 136 -12.94 6.03 6.30
C VAL A 136 -13.85 5.05 7.06
N PRO A 137 -13.99 3.81 6.57
CA PRO A 137 -14.82 2.79 7.21
C PRO A 137 -14.42 2.55 8.68
N GLU A 138 -15.41 2.25 9.53
CA GLU A 138 -15.20 2.16 10.98
C GLU A 138 -14.23 1.05 11.38
N ASN A 139 -14.36 -0.13 10.77
CA ASN A 139 -13.46 -1.25 11.00
C ASN A 139 -12.00 -0.89 10.68
N LEU A 140 -11.78 -0.18 9.57
CA LEU A 140 -10.44 0.26 9.16
C LEU A 140 -9.91 1.37 10.08
N ARG A 141 -10.77 2.32 10.48
CA ARG A 141 -10.38 3.37 11.46
C ARG A 141 -9.91 2.77 12.78
N THR A 142 -10.66 1.81 13.29
CA THR A 142 -10.32 1.11 14.54
C THR A 142 -8.99 0.36 14.41
N MET A 143 -8.77 -0.34 13.29
CA MET A 143 -7.55 -1.10 13.02
C MET A 143 -6.30 -0.22 13.00
N ALA A 144 -6.37 0.97 12.41
CA ALA A 144 -5.24 1.90 12.33
C ALA A 144 -5.25 2.97 13.45
N ASN A 145 -6.12 2.82 14.48
CA ASN A 145 -6.26 3.75 15.60
C ASN A 145 -6.48 5.21 15.16
N LEU A 146 -7.28 5.44 14.12
CA LEU A 146 -7.54 6.78 13.59
C LEU A 146 -8.62 7.46 14.43
N THR A 147 -8.23 8.23 15.44
CA THR A 147 -9.18 8.89 16.36
C THR A 147 -9.25 10.40 16.20
N GLY A 148 -8.23 11.04 15.65
CA GLY A 148 -8.14 12.50 15.55
C GLY A 148 -7.24 12.94 14.41
N LYS A 149 -6.01 13.34 14.72
CA LYS A 149 -5.02 13.69 13.69
C LYS A 149 -4.52 12.46 12.97
N VAL A 150 -4.42 12.59 11.65
CA VAL A 150 -3.95 11.56 10.74
C VAL A 150 -2.83 12.10 9.85
N VAL A 151 -1.91 11.24 9.47
CA VAL A 151 -0.82 11.57 8.55
C VAL A 151 -1.01 10.75 7.28
N LEU A 152 -1.02 11.42 6.14
CA LEU A 152 -1.11 10.83 4.82
C LEU A 152 0.27 10.84 4.19
N ILE A 153 0.81 9.67 3.91
CA ILE A 153 2.14 9.49 3.31
C ILE A 153 2.00 8.97 1.89
N GLY A 154 2.58 9.67 0.94
CA GLY A 154 2.66 9.20 -0.44
C GLY A 154 3.91 8.33 -0.66
N VAL A 155 3.73 7.10 -1.09
CA VAL A 155 4.79 6.12 -1.35
C VAL A 155 4.71 5.61 -2.79
N LYS A 156 4.78 6.54 -3.74
CA LYS A 156 4.77 6.34 -5.19
C LYS A 156 3.42 5.89 -5.74
N ASN A 157 3.03 4.62 -5.57
CA ASN A 157 1.84 4.03 -6.18
C ASN A 157 0.63 3.96 -5.25
N ARG A 158 0.80 4.34 -3.98
CA ARG A 158 -0.25 4.39 -2.96
C ARG A 158 -0.03 5.55 -2.00
N MET A 159 -1.04 5.85 -1.22
CA MET A 159 -0.89 6.60 0.01
C MET A 159 -1.08 5.66 1.20
N GLU A 160 -0.47 6.00 2.31
CA GLU A 160 -0.67 5.35 3.59
C GLU A 160 -1.35 6.34 4.53
N ILE A 161 -2.32 5.85 5.30
CA ILE A 161 -3.04 6.65 6.29
C ILE A 161 -2.65 6.11 7.67
N TRP A 162 -2.02 6.96 8.45
CA TRP A 162 -1.53 6.66 9.79
C TRP A 162 -2.22 7.51 10.83
N SER A 163 -2.36 7.02 12.07
CA SER A 163 -2.53 7.93 13.19
C SER A 163 -1.23 8.73 13.40
N GLU A 164 -1.32 9.98 13.85
CA GLU A 164 -0.14 10.82 14.11
C GLU A 164 0.83 10.14 15.08
N ASP A 165 0.30 9.48 16.12
CA ASP A 165 1.11 8.79 17.12
C ASP A 165 1.86 7.59 16.54
N SER A 166 1.17 6.73 15.77
CA SER A 166 1.79 5.57 15.11
C SER A 166 2.87 5.99 14.13
N TRP A 167 2.62 7.04 13.33
CA TRP A 167 3.60 7.57 12.39
C TRP A 167 4.84 8.12 13.10
N ASN A 168 4.65 8.90 14.16
CA ASN A 168 5.76 9.44 14.93
C ASN A 168 6.59 8.35 15.61
N LYS A 169 5.94 7.29 16.12
CA LYS A 169 6.61 6.12 16.66
C LYS A 169 7.42 5.40 15.60
N TYR A 170 6.83 5.16 14.43
CA TYR A 170 7.50 4.52 13.29
C TYR A 170 8.73 5.32 12.85
N LYS A 171 8.59 6.63 12.62
CA LYS A 171 9.73 7.51 12.25
C LYS A 171 10.88 7.44 13.25
N LYS A 172 10.57 7.44 14.54
CA LYS A 172 11.60 7.32 15.59
C LYS A 172 12.29 5.96 15.56
N GLY A 173 11.53 4.90 15.28
CA GLY A 173 12.07 3.55 15.21
C GLY A 173 13.08 3.36 14.08
N ILE A 174 12.79 3.91 12.89
CA ILE A 174 13.68 3.73 11.73
C ILE A 174 14.82 4.75 11.64
N ALA A 175 14.76 5.86 12.40
CA ALA A 175 15.71 6.97 12.24
C ALA A 175 17.18 6.56 12.48
N GLY A 176 17.42 5.59 13.35
CA GLY A 176 18.76 5.07 13.61
C GLY A 176 19.24 4.02 12.61
N ASP A 177 18.34 3.43 11.84
CA ASP A 177 18.61 2.28 11.00
C ASP A 177 18.61 2.59 9.49
N VAL A 178 18.25 3.81 9.10
CA VAL A 178 18.08 4.21 7.68
C VAL A 178 19.32 3.91 6.84
N ASP A 179 20.52 4.21 7.34
CA ASP A 179 21.78 3.98 6.63
C ASP A 179 22.05 2.48 6.45
N THR A 180 21.78 1.69 7.49
CA THR A 180 21.91 0.22 7.45
C THR A 180 20.92 -0.39 6.46
N ILE A 181 19.67 0.06 6.49
CA ILE A 181 18.62 -0.37 5.56
C ILE A 181 19.02 -0.01 4.13
N ALA A 182 19.48 1.22 3.89
CA ALA A 182 19.93 1.67 2.58
C ALA A 182 21.09 0.83 2.05
N GLY A 183 22.09 0.53 2.92
CA GLY A 183 23.20 -0.35 2.56
C GLY A 183 22.75 -1.77 2.19
N THR A 184 21.78 -2.31 2.92
CA THR A 184 21.20 -3.64 2.60
C THR A 184 20.50 -3.62 1.25
N LEU A 185 19.69 -2.59 0.95
CA LEU A 185 19.01 -2.44 -0.33
C LEU A 185 19.98 -2.22 -1.49
N GLY A 186 21.09 -1.50 -1.25
CA GLY A 186 22.18 -1.36 -2.23
C GLY A 186 22.82 -2.70 -2.58
N ASN A 187 23.09 -3.55 -1.58
CA ASN A 187 23.63 -4.89 -1.80
C ASN A 187 22.68 -5.82 -2.56
N LEU A 188 21.37 -5.57 -2.48
CA LEU A 188 20.34 -6.29 -3.24
C LEU A 188 20.08 -5.69 -4.65
N GLY A 189 20.78 -4.63 -5.03
CA GLY A 189 20.59 -3.96 -6.31
C GLY A 189 19.27 -3.21 -6.46
N VAL A 190 18.66 -2.80 -5.34
CA VAL A 190 17.40 -2.04 -5.31
C VAL A 190 17.66 -0.53 -5.36
N LEU A 191 18.82 -0.10 -4.86
CA LEU A 191 19.33 1.28 -4.89
C LEU A 191 20.63 1.39 -5.70
#